data_b99dd71671bc212047a02898cc1864c1
#
_entry.id   b99dd71671bc212047a02898cc1864c1
#
_cell.length_a   1.000
_cell.length_b   1.000
_cell.length_c   1.000
_cell.angle_alpha   90.00
_cell.angle_beta   90.00
_cell.angle_gamma   90.00
#
_symmetry.space_group_name_H-M   'P 1'
#
loop_
_entity.id
_entity.type
_entity.pdbx_description
1 polymer ?
#
loop_
_entity_poly.entity_id
_entity_poly.type
_entity_poly.pdbx_seq_one_letter_code
_entity_poly.pdbx_strand_id
1 'polypeptide(L)'
;MNKEQLMNKVNKLLALAGNNPSQQEANAAFAKAQKLIAEYNLNMDEFEDKKEEIVMMPCEHANNNGYRTTLSVILGKNFRCRPIMCGNRVNFIGYKTDVEVCVQVFNYAYKVSRRNGQRLERQARKEGRSAHGIFNSYVQGFMAGIKEVLDEQCRALMIIVPEEVEKHADEMSGGRYKGGMRQTGFSSSSYNEGKADGRAHMRSREIEFK
;
A
#
# COMPACT_ATOMS: atom_id res chain seq x y z
N MET A 1 -16.82 14.32 -12.97
CA MET A 1 -16.64 14.47 -11.51
C MET A 1 -15.37 15.28 -11.32
N ASN A 2 -15.36 16.34 -10.50
CA ASN A 2 -14.16 17.18 -10.31
C ASN A 2 -13.10 16.38 -9.51
N LYS A 3 -11.80 16.66 -9.75
CA LYS A 3 -10.64 16.03 -9.08
C LYS A 3 -10.79 16.06 -7.56
N GLU A 4 -11.19 17.21 -7.00
CA GLU A 4 -11.39 17.39 -5.57
C GLU A 4 -12.54 16.52 -5.00
N GLN A 5 -13.63 16.39 -5.74
CA GLN A 5 -14.75 15.52 -5.38
C GLN A 5 -14.34 14.03 -5.39
N LEU A 6 -13.48 13.65 -6.34
CA LEU A 6 -12.94 12.30 -6.43
C LEU A 6 -12.03 11.99 -5.25
N MET A 7 -11.11 12.91 -4.93
CA MET A 7 -10.22 12.79 -3.78
C MET A 7 -10.98 12.65 -2.47
N ASN A 8 -12.00 13.50 -2.26
CA ASN A 8 -12.86 13.42 -1.09
C ASN A 8 -13.59 12.07 -0.99
N LYS A 9 -14.01 11.51 -2.12
CA LYS A 9 -14.66 10.20 -2.17
C LYS A 9 -13.69 9.07 -1.86
N VAL A 10 -12.48 9.10 -2.42
CA VAL A 10 -11.41 8.14 -2.12
C VAL A 10 -11.04 8.20 -0.64
N ASN A 11 -10.83 9.39 -0.09
CA ASN A 11 -10.50 9.59 1.32
C ASN A 11 -11.57 9.03 2.26
N LYS A 12 -12.86 9.26 1.95
CA LYS A 12 -13.98 8.69 2.71
C LYS A 12 -14.00 7.16 2.66
N LEU A 13 -13.72 6.57 1.50
CA LEU A 13 -13.66 5.11 1.36
C LEU A 13 -12.48 4.51 2.11
N LEU A 14 -11.31 5.15 2.10
CA LEU A 14 -10.15 4.71 2.85
C LEU A 14 -10.35 4.85 4.37
N ALA A 15 -10.98 5.94 4.81
CA ALA A 15 -11.36 6.13 6.22
C ALA A 15 -12.37 5.07 6.67
N LEU A 16 -13.38 4.76 5.86
CA LEU A 16 -14.34 3.69 6.12
C LEU A 16 -13.65 2.33 6.22
N ALA A 17 -12.73 2.04 5.31
CA ALA A 17 -11.93 0.81 5.33
C ALA A 17 -11.07 0.69 6.59
N GLY A 18 -10.49 1.80 7.07
CA GLY A 18 -9.63 1.82 8.27
C GLY A 18 -10.36 1.70 9.60
N ASN A 19 -11.62 2.14 9.66
CA ASN A 19 -12.39 2.25 10.90
C ASN A 19 -13.57 1.26 11.00
N ASN A 20 -13.86 0.50 9.96
CA ASN A 20 -14.99 -0.43 9.96
C ASN A 20 -14.65 -1.70 10.76
N PRO A 21 -15.50 -2.14 11.71
CA PRO A 21 -15.34 -3.39 12.45
C PRO A 21 -15.55 -4.63 11.56
N SER A 22 -16.31 -4.52 10.48
CA SER A 22 -16.53 -5.58 9.50
C SER A 22 -15.38 -5.65 8.49
N GLN A 23 -14.65 -6.76 8.50
CA GLN A 23 -13.55 -6.99 7.58
C GLN A 23 -14.01 -7.00 6.10
N GLN A 24 -15.23 -7.46 5.85
CA GLN A 24 -15.80 -7.52 4.50
C GLN A 24 -16.09 -6.13 3.95
N GLU A 25 -16.70 -5.28 4.75
CA GLU A 25 -17.01 -3.90 4.37
C GLU A 25 -15.74 -3.05 4.23
N ALA A 26 -14.78 -3.25 5.13
CA ALA A 26 -13.48 -2.61 5.03
C ALA A 26 -12.76 -2.96 3.71
N ASN A 27 -12.76 -4.23 3.33
CA ASN A 27 -12.17 -4.69 2.08
C ASN A 27 -12.90 -4.13 0.84
N ALA A 28 -14.23 -4.09 0.88
CA ALA A 28 -15.03 -3.54 -0.22
C ALA A 28 -14.80 -2.03 -0.39
N ALA A 29 -14.72 -1.27 0.70
CA ALA A 29 -14.44 0.16 0.67
C ALA A 29 -13.03 0.43 0.10
N PHE A 30 -12.04 -0.35 0.51
CA PHE A 30 -10.67 -0.23 0.01
C PHE A 30 -10.58 -0.54 -1.49
N ALA A 31 -11.19 -1.62 -1.94
CA ALA A 31 -11.23 -2.01 -3.34
C ALA A 31 -11.90 -0.94 -4.22
N LYS A 32 -13.00 -0.33 -3.73
CA LYS A 32 -13.69 0.75 -4.44
C LYS A 32 -12.84 2.01 -4.52
N ALA A 33 -12.09 2.33 -3.47
CA ALA A 33 -11.13 3.43 -3.49
C ALA A 33 -10.06 3.21 -4.57
N GLN A 34 -9.47 2.01 -4.59
CA GLN A 34 -8.44 1.65 -5.56
C GLN A 34 -8.93 1.68 -7.01
N LYS A 35 -10.16 1.20 -7.27
CA LYS A 35 -10.78 1.28 -8.59
C LYS A 35 -10.94 2.74 -9.05
N LEU A 36 -11.41 3.63 -8.18
CA LEU A 36 -11.54 5.05 -8.49
C LEU A 36 -10.18 5.70 -8.78
N ILE A 37 -9.15 5.34 -8.03
CA ILE A 37 -7.78 5.83 -8.26
C ILE A 37 -7.27 5.39 -9.64
N ALA A 38 -7.45 4.12 -9.97
CA ALA A 38 -7.03 3.57 -11.25
C ALA A 38 -7.79 4.21 -12.43
N GLU A 39 -9.12 4.33 -12.33
CA GLU A 39 -9.95 5.01 -13.34
C GLU A 39 -9.55 6.48 -13.49
N TYR A 40 -9.23 7.15 -12.40
CA TYR A 40 -8.81 8.55 -12.44
C TYR A 40 -7.41 8.71 -13.08
N ASN A 41 -6.47 7.82 -12.83
CA ASN A 41 -5.16 7.86 -13.47
C ASN A 41 -5.24 7.69 -14.99
N LEU A 42 -6.19 6.90 -15.47
CA LEU A 42 -6.44 6.77 -16.91
C LEU A 42 -7.02 8.05 -17.51
N ASN A 43 -7.89 8.73 -16.79
CA ASN A 43 -8.54 9.95 -17.27
C ASN A 43 -7.64 11.20 -17.13
N MET A 44 -6.57 11.13 -16.36
CA MET A 44 -5.66 12.28 -16.20
C MET A 44 -4.81 12.56 -17.43
N ASP A 45 -4.49 11.57 -18.23
CA ASP A 45 -3.76 11.76 -19.49
C ASP A 45 -4.59 12.52 -20.55
N GLU A 46 -5.91 12.65 -20.32
CA GLU A 46 -6.82 13.43 -21.17
C GLU A 46 -7.01 14.90 -20.73
N PHE A 47 -6.48 15.28 -19.57
CA PHE A 47 -6.62 16.64 -19.01
C PHE A 47 -5.27 17.37 -18.99
N GLU A 48 -5.01 18.05 -20.10
CA GLU A 48 -3.85 18.93 -20.26
C GLU A 48 -3.85 20.15 -19.35
N ASP A 49 -2.62 20.59 -18.99
CA ASP A 49 -2.22 21.96 -18.66
C ASP A 49 -2.42 22.53 -17.26
N LYS A 50 -2.41 21.72 -16.20
CA LYS A 50 -1.87 22.26 -14.95
C LYS A 50 -0.64 21.44 -14.57
N LYS A 51 0.55 22.06 -14.58
CA LYS A 51 1.77 21.49 -13.96
C LYS A 51 1.39 21.10 -12.53
N GLU A 52 1.15 19.81 -12.32
CA GLU A 52 0.85 19.32 -10.98
C GLU A 52 2.12 19.47 -10.12
N GLU A 53 1.93 20.00 -8.93
CA GLU A 53 3.02 20.17 -7.98
C GLU A 53 3.55 18.81 -7.53
N ILE A 54 4.86 18.58 -7.69
CA ILE A 54 5.54 17.42 -7.11
C ILE A 54 5.82 17.73 -5.65
N VAL A 55 5.30 16.89 -4.76
CA VAL A 55 5.43 17.04 -3.31
C VAL A 55 6.06 15.81 -2.68
N MET A 56 6.65 16.01 -1.51
CA MET A 56 7.10 14.93 -0.65
C MET A 56 6.26 14.90 0.63
N MET A 57 5.68 13.74 0.95
CA MET A 57 4.87 13.58 2.16
C MET A 57 5.35 12.39 3.00
N PRO A 58 5.47 12.57 4.33
CA PRO A 58 5.86 11.50 5.24
C PRO A 58 4.69 10.55 5.54
N CYS A 59 5.03 9.27 5.76
CA CYS A 59 4.09 8.32 6.37
C CYS A 59 4.05 8.49 7.90
N GLU A 60 2.92 8.14 8.52
CA GLU A 60 2.68 8.35 9.96
C GLU A 60 3.66 7.61 10.89
N HIS A 61 4.18 6.46 10.47
CA HIS A 61 4.97 5.59 11.33
C HIS A 61 6.48 5.72 11.12
N ALA A 62 7.21 5.96 12.22
CA ALA A 62 8.61 6.34 12.19
C ALA A 62 9.62 5.18 12.31
N ASN A 63 9.23 3.96 12.70
CA ASN A 63 10.20 2.90 13.00
C ASN A 63 10.64 2.14 11.75
N ASN A 64 11.95 2.09 11.49
CA ASN A 64 12.54 1.42 10.34
C ASN A 64 12.50 -0.11 10.50
N ASN A 65 11.51 -0.75 9.90
CA ASN A 65 11.44 -2.19 9.75
C ASN A 65 11.55 -2.54 8.26
N GLY A 66 12.35 -3.54 7.90
CA GLY A 66 12.61 -3.89 6.50
C GLY A 66 11.34 -4.13 5.66
N TYR A 67 10.24 -4.63 6.26
CA TYR A 67 9.00 -4.83 5.53
C TYR A 67 8.30 -3.52 5.14
N ARG A 68 8.49 -2.43 5.89
CA ARG A 68 7.94 -1.10 5.53
C ARG A 68 8.54 -0.60 4.23
N THR A 69 9.84 -0.76 4.08
CA THR A 69 10.54 -0.38 2.86
C THR A 69 10.06 -1.23 1.68
N THR A 70 9.89 -2.53 1.87
CA THR A 70 9.35 -3.40 0.82
C THR A 70 7.92 -2.99 0.45
N LEU A 71 7.06 -2.73 1.43
CA LEU A 71 5.70 -2.26 1.19
C LEU A 71 5.68 -0.91 0.46
N SER A 72 6.55 0.04 0.83
CA SER A 72 6.62 1.34 0.18
C SER A 72 7.05 1.25 -1.28
N VAL A 73 7.98 0.35 -1.62
CA VAL A 73 8.39 0.12 -3.02
C VAL A 73 7.25 -0.48 -3.83
N ILE A 74 6.51 -1.45 -3.27
CA ILE A 74 5.36 -2.06 -3.93
C ILE A 74 4.29 -1.00 -4.23
N LEU A 75 3.92 -0.20 -3.23
CA LEU A 75 2.87 0.81 -3.38
C LEU A 75 3.31 1.97 -4.26
N GLY A 76 4.52 2.51 -4.04
CA GLY A 76 5.03 3.64 -4.81
C GLY A 76 4.95 3.39 -6.31
N LYS A 77 5.43 2.23 -6.78
CA LYS A 77 5.37 1.85 -8.18
C LYS A 77 3.93 1.85 -8.74
N ASN A 78 2.97 1.40 -7.94
CA ASN A 78 1.59 1.23 -8.39
C ASN A 78 0.73 2.51 -8.23
N PHE A 79 1.23 3.50 -7.50
CA PHE A 79 0.57 4.80 -7.30
C PHE A 79 1.34 5.97 -7.91
N ARG A 80 2.20 5.73 -8.90
CA ARG A 80 2.98 6.75 -9.62
C ARG A 80 3.89 7.57 -8.70
N CYS A 81 4.28 7.00 -7.55
CA CYS A 81 5.11 7.66 -6.54
C CYS A 81 6.46 6.98 -6.38
N ARG A 82 7.44 7.73 -5.92
CA ARG A 82 8.74 7.22 -5.54
C ARG A 82 8.91 7.23 -4.02
N PRO A 83 9.16 6.07 -3.35
CA PRO A 83 9.46 6.06 -1.92
C PRO A 83 10.89 6.54 -1.65
N ILE A 84 11.05 7.38 -0.64
CA ILE A 84 12.36 7.85 -0.14
C ILE A 84 12.43 7.64 1.37
N MET A 85 13.61 7.25 1.82
CA MET A 85 13.91 7.12 3.25
C MET A 85 14.60 8.39 3.74
N CYS A 86 13.93 9.17 4.58
CA CYS A 86 14.52 10.32 5.28
C CYS A 86 14.72 9.96 6.76
N GLY A 87 15.95 9.66 7.12
CA GLY A 87 16.25 9.13 8.45
C GLY A 87 15.51 7.80 8.67
N ASN A 88 14.63 7.78 9.67
CA ASN A 88 13.85 6.59 10.02
C ASN A 88 12.41 6.61 9.50
N ARG A 89 12.08 7.50 8.56
CA ARG A 89 10.74 7.66 8.00
C ARG A 89 10.70 7.31 6.52
N VAL A 90 9.62 6.63 6.13
CA VAL A 90 9.24 6.47 4.73
C VAL A 90 8.51 7.75 4.30
N ASN A 91 8.93 8.31 3.18
CA ASN A 91 8.24 9.41 2.51
C ASN A 91 7.93 8.96 1.08
N PHE A 92 6.87 9.52 0.49
CA PHE A 92 6.60 9.35 -0.92
C PHE A 92 6.75 10.68 -1.64
N ILE A 93 7.36 10.64 -2.83
CA ILE A 93 7.45 11.76 -3.77
C ILE A 93 6.60 11.42 -4.99
N GLY A 94 5.86 12.39 -5.47
CA GLY A 94 5.00 12.29 -6.64
C GLY A 94 4.12 13.51 -6.79
N TYR A 95 3.22 13.46 -7.73
CA TYR A 95 2.19 14.48 -7.81
C TYR A 95 1.34 14.47 -6.54
N LYS A 96 0.95 15.65 -6.08
CA LYS A 96 0.28 15.83 -4.79
C LYS A 96 -0.86 14.84 -4.56
N THR A 97 -1.72 14.66 -5.56
CA THR A 97 -2.87 13.76 -5.50
C THR A 97 -2.44 12.29 -5.31
N ASP A 98 -1.45 11.86 -6.09
CA ASP A 98 -0.94 10.48 -6.07
C ASP A 98 -0.28 10.18 -4.71
N VAL A 99 0.51 11.14 -4.19
CA VAL A 99 1.19 11.00 -2.91
C VAL A 99 0.21 10.93 -1.74
N GLU A 100 -0.80 11.80 -1.70
CA GLU A 100 -1.82 11.79 -0.65
C GLU A 100 -2.51 10.43 -0.56
N VAL A 101 -2.88 9.86 -1.70
CA VAL A 101 -3.51 8.53 -1.75
C VAL A 101 -2.51 7.44 -1.38
N CYS A 102 -1.30 7.48 -1.94
CA CYS A 102 -0.28 6.47 -1.67
C CYS A 102 0.07 6.39 -0.17
N VAL A 103 0.21 7.55 0.50
CA VAL A 103 0.45 7.63 1.95
C VAL A 103 -0.69 7.00 2.75
N GLN A 104 -1.95 7.30 2.39
CA GLN A 104 -3.10 6.72 3.08
C GLN A 104 -3.18 5.20 2.92
N VAL A 105 -2.98 4.69 1.69
CA VAL A 105 -2.95 3.26 1.41
C VAL A 105 -1.82 2.57 2.16
N PHE A 106 -0.64 3.19 2.19
CA PHE A 106 0.50 2.67 2.94
C PHE A 106 0.20 2.57 4.43
N ASN A 107 -0.29 3.64 5.05
CA ASN A 107 -0.59 3.69 6.48
C ASN A 107 -1.64 2.63 6.85
N TYR A 108 -2.68 2.47 6.02
CA TYR A 108 -3.70 1.46 6.20
C TYR A 108 -3.15 0.04 6.09
N ALA A 109 -2.47 -0.30 4.99
CA ALA A 109 -1.89 -1.63 4.76
C ALA A 109 -0.88 -2.01 5.84
N TYR A 110 -0.04 -1.05 6.26
CA TYR A 110 0.90 -1.23 7.36
C TYR A 110 0.21 -1.54 8.69
N LYS A 111 -0.83 -0.77 9.05
CA LYS A 111 -1.60 -0.96 10.28
C LYS A 111 -2.30 -2.32 10.32
N VAL A 112 -2.93 -2.71 9.22
CA VAL A 112 -3.66 -3.99 9.12
C VAL A 112 -2.70 -5.17 9.17
N SER A 113 -1.65 -5.17 8.36
CA SER A 113 -0.67 -6.27 8.35
C SER A 113 -0.01 -6.47 9.70
N ARG A 114 0.33 -5.39 10.38
CA ARG A 114 0.91 -5.44 11.74
C ARG A 114 -0.07 -6.00 12.76
N ARG A 115 -1.30 -5.49 12.77
CA ARG A 115 -2.36 -5.95 13.71
C ARG A 115 -2.62 -7.44 13.57
N ASN A 116 -2.80 -7.92 12.33
CA ASN A 116 -3.12 -9.30 12.08
C ASN A 116 -1.92 -10.23 12.36
N GLY A 117 -0.72 -9.84 11.95
CA GLY A 117 0.49 -10.62 12.28
C GLY A 117 0.74 -10.76 13.79
N GLN A 118 0.52 -9.67 14.55
CA GLN A 118 0.60 -9.70 16.01
C GLN A 118 -0.53 -10.54 16.64
N ARG A 119 -1.72 -10.55 16.04
CA ARG A 119 -2.83 -11.41 16.50
C ARG A 119 -2.45 -12.87 16.39
N LEU A 120 -1.92 -13.30 15.25
CA LEU A 120 -1.48 -14.68 15.03
C LEU A 120 -0.35 -15.09 15.97
N GLU A 121 0.63 -14.21 16.16
CA GLU A 121 1.72 -14.46 17.09
C GLU A 121 1.23 -14.66 18.54
N ARG A 122 0.30 -13.81 18.99
CA ARG A 122 -0.32 -13.94 20.32
C ARG A 122 -1.18 -15.21 20.45
N GLN A 123 -1.89 -15.57 19.39
CA GLN A 123 -2.69 -16.79 19.37
C GLN A 123 -1.80 -18.03 19.49
N ALA A 124 -0.72 -18.11 18.73
CA ALA A 124 0.23 -19.23 18.83
C ALA A 124 0.79 -19.39 20.25
N ARG A 125 1.16 -18.28 20.91
CA ARG A 125 1.63 -18.32 22.30
C ARG A 125 0.57 -18.83 23.27
N LYS A 126 -0.70 -18.43 23.09
CA LYS A 126 -1.82 -18.91 23.94
C LYS A 126 -2.07 -20.41 23.77
N GLU A 127 -1.83 -20.92 22.57
CA GLU A 127 -1.98 -22.35 22.25
C GLU A 127 -0.72 -23.19 22.57
N GLY A 128 0.27 -22.60 23.24
CA GLY A 128 1.53 -23.28 23.57
C GLY A 128 2.42 -23.60 22.36
N ARG A 129 2.12 -23.02 21.19
CA ARG A 129 2.91 -23.19 19.96
C ARG A 129 4.06 -22.18 19.88
N SER A 130 5.12 -22.53 19.17
CA SER A 130 6.20 -21.58 18.89
C SER A 130 5.66 -20.40 18.09
N ALA A 131 5.91 -19.20 18.59
CA ALA A 131 5.58 -17.95 17.90
C ALA A 131 6.70 -17.45 16.97
N HIS A 132 7.84 -18.18 16.93
CA HIS A 132 9.01 -17.76 16.16
C HIS A 132 8.71 -17.70 14.66
N GLY A 133 9.00 -16.57 14.04
CA GLY A 133 8.80 -16.35 12.60
C GLY A 133 7.35 -16.10 12.15
N ILE A 134 6.34 -16.31 13.00
CA ILE A 134 4.92 -16.16 12.61
C ILE A 134 4.63 -14.75 12.10
N PHE A 135 4.97 -13.71 12.85
CA PHE A 135 4.76 -12.33 12.46
C PHE A 135 5.42 -12.00 11.13
N ASN A 136 6.71 -12.33 11.00
CA ASN A 136 7.49 -12.02 9.81
C ASN A 136 6.95 -12.75 8.57
N SER A 137 6.61 -14.03 8.72
CA SER A 137 6.05 -14.82 7.61
C SER A 137 4.70 -14.29 7.17
N TYR A 138 3.82 -13.94 8.11
CA TYR A 138 2.52 -13.34 7.79
C TYR A 138 2.69 -12.04 7.01
N VAL A 139 3.53 -11.12 7.49
CA VAL A 139 3.73 -9.82 6.84
C VAL A 139 4.36 -9.97 5.45
N GLN A 140 5.29 -10.92 5.27
CA GLN A 140 5.86 -11.23 3.95
C GLN A 140 4.79 -11.76 3.00
N GLY A 141 3.95 -12.69 3.47
CA GLY A 141 2.81 -13.19 2.70
C GLY A 141 1.85 -12.07 2.31
N PHE A 142 1.49 -11.22 3.26
CA PHE A 142 0.60 -10.08 3.03
C PHE A 142 1.13 -9.14 1.93
N MET A 143 2.42 -8.79 1.98
CA MET A 143 3.05 -7.99 0.93
C MET A 143 3.09 -8.71 -0.43
N ALA A 144 3.33 -10.02 -0.44
CA ALA A 144 3.29 -10.81 -1.67
C ALA A 144 1.89 -10.82 -2.28
N GLY A 145 0.85 -10.96 -1.45
CA GLY A 145 -0.54 -10.89 -1.90
C GLY A 145 -0.93 -9.53 -2.48
N ILE A 146 -0.56 -8.44 -1.80
CA ILE A 146 -0.73 -7.08 -2.30
C ILE A 146 -0.03 -6.91 -3.64
N LYS A 147 1.24 -7.31 -3.71
CA LYS A 147 2.05 -7.16 -4.92
C LYS A 147 1.43 -7.87 -6.12
N GLU A 148 0.95 -9.09 -5.95
CA GLU A 148 0.32 -9.86 -7.04
C GLU A 148 -0.88 -9.09 -7.65
N VAL A 149 -1.79 -8.61 -6.80
CA VAL A 149 -2.99 -7.90 -7.26
C VAL A 149 -2.63 -6.57 -7.91
N LEU A 150 -1.73 -5.80 -7.30
CA LEU A 150 -1.31 -4.51 -7.84
C LEU A 150 -0.52 -4.66 -9.14
N ASP A 151 0.39 -5.62 -9.24
CA ASP A 151 1.15 -5.86 -10.48
C ASP A 151 0.22 -6.29 -11.63
N GLU A 152 -0.85 -7.03 -11.33
CA GLU A 152 -1.87 -7.39 -12.31
C GLU A 152 -2.63 -6.14 -12.80
N GLN A 153 -3.09 -5.30 -11.88
CA GLN A 153 -3.81 -4.07 -12.20
C GLN A 153 -2.90 -3.05 -12.91
N CYS A 154 -1.67 -2.86 -12.43
CA CYS A 154 -0.70 -1.94 -13.03
C CYS A 154 -0.35 -2.33 -14.47
N ARG A 155 -0.20 -3.63 -14.76
CA ARG A 155 0.00 -4.11 -16.14
C ARG A 155 -1.21 -3.87 -17.03
N ALA A 156 -2.41 -4.09 -16.51
CA ALA A 156 -3.65 -3.85 -17.25
C ALA A 156 -3.85 -2.37 -17.58
N LEU A 157 -3.39 -1.47 -16.70
CA LEU A 157 -3.57 -0.02 -16.82
C LEU A 157 -2.32 0.72 -17.35
N MET A 158 -1.22 0.01 -17.62
CA MET A 158 0.05 0.59 -18.05
C MET A 158 0.58 1.70 -17.12
N ILE A 159 0.34 1.57 -15.81
CA ILE A 159 0.76 2.57 -14.82
C ILE A 159 2.29 2.55 -14.69
N ILE A 160 2.90 3.72 -14.88
CA ILE A 160 4.34 3.96 -14.70
C ILE A 160 4.55 5.20 -13.84
N VAL A 161 5.66 5.25 -13.10
CA VAL A 161 6.07 6.47 -12.38
C VAL A 161 6.50 7.51 -13.42
N PRO A 162 5.98 8.74 -13.37
CA PRO A 162 6.37 9.78 -14.32
C PRO A 162 7.87 10.10 -14.24
N GLU A 163 8.49 10.39 -15.37
CA GLU A 163 9.93 10.66 -15.45
C GLU A 163 10.35 11.88 -14.60
N GLU A 164 9.50 12.89 -14.53
CA GLU A 164 9.71 14.08 -13.69
C GLU A 164 9.77 13.73 -12.20
N VAL A 165 8.92 12.81 -11.74
CA VAL A 165 8.91 12.30 -10.36
C VAL A 165 10.18 11.50 -10.07
N GLU A 166 10.62 10.65 -11.02
CA GLU A 166 11.87 9.88 -10.88
C GLU A 166 13.08 10.82 -10.77
N LYS A 167 13.19 11.83 -11.66
CA LYS A 167 14.26 12.82 -11.62
C LYS A 167 14.29 13.59 -10.31
N HIS A 168 13.15 14.11 -9.89
CA HIS A 168 13.04 14.85 -8.63
C HIS A 168 13.42 14.01 -7.41
N ALA A 169 13.00 12.74 -7.40
CA ALA A 169 13.35 11.80 -6.35
C ALA A 169 14.85 11.45 -6.33
N ASP A 170 15.49 11.29 -7.50
CA ASP A 170 16.92 11.00 -7.61
C ASP A 170 17.77 12.18 -7.13
N GLU A 171 17.38 13.43 -7.43
CA GLU A 171 18.01 14.65 -6.93
C GLU A 171 17.98 14.73 -5.40
N MET A 172 16.87 14.32 -4.78
CA MET A 172 16.70 14.39 -3.32
C MET A 172 17.32 13.22 -2.57
N SER A 173 17.45 12.03 -3.16
CA SER A 173 17.77 10.80 -2.42
C SER A 173 19.24 10.37 -2.47
N GLY A 174 20.04 10.94 -3.35
CA GLY A 174 21.42 10.49 -3.55
C GLY A 174 21.58 9.03 -3.97
N GLY A 175 20.48 8.35 -4.32
CA GLY A 175 20.47 6.96 -4.80
C GLY A 175 19.29 6.12 -4.35
N ARG A 176 19.13 4.93 -4.99
CA ARG A 176 18.04 4.00 -4.68
C ARG A 176 18.33 3.19 -3.42
N TYR A 177 17.39 3.19 -2.49
CA TYR A 177 17.48 2.35 -1.30
C TYR A 177 17.35 0.86 -1.67
N LYS A 178 18.34 0.05 -1.27
CA LYS A 178 18.33 -1.40 -1.36
C LYS A 178 18.16 -1.98 0.03
N GLY A 179 16.93 -2.02 0.53
CA GLY A 179 16.59 -2.65 1.80
C GLY A 179 15.94 -4.00 1.59
N GLY A 180 16.20 -4.93 2.50
CA GLY A 180 15.57 -6.24 2.52
C GLY A 180 15.09 -6.59 3.93
N MET A 181 14.10 -7.46 4.01
CA MET A 181 13.61 -7.99 5.28
C MET A 181 14.51 -9.14 5.75
N ARG A 182 15.03 -9.05 6.98
CA ARG A 182 15.76 -10.18 7.60
C ARG A 182 14.76 -11.29 7.92
N GLN A 183 15.01 -12.46 7.37
CA GLN A 183 14.21 -13.64 7.67
C GLN A 183 14.77 -14.34 8.92
N THR A 184 13.99 -14.34 9.99
CA THR A 184 14.30 -15.08 11.23
C THR A 184 13.17 -16.08 11.44
N GLY A 185 13.38 -17.32 11.03
CA GLY A 185 12.36 -18.36 11.05
C GLY A 185 11.30 -18.18 9.94
N PHE A 186 10.62 -19.28 9.60
CA PHE A 186 9.56 -19.28 8.57
C PHE A 186 8.38 -20.15 9.02
N SER A 187 7.17 -19.60 8.90
CA SER A 187 5.90 -20.29 9.11
C SER A 187 5.10 -20.28 7.81
N SER A 188 5.04 -21.41 7.15
CA SER A 188 4.35 -21.58 5.87
C SER A 188 2.85 -21.25 5.97
N SER A 189 2.19 -21.71 7.06
CA SER A 189 0.77 -21.41 7.29
C SER A 189 0.52 -19.90 7.44
N SER A 190 1.33 -19.22 8.25
CA SER A 190 1.21 -17.78 8.47
C SER A 190 1.53 -16.97 7.21
N TYR A 191 2.47 -17.43 6.38
CA TYR A 191 2.75 -16.82 5.10
C TYR A 191 1.55 -16.92 4.15
N ASN A 192 0.95 -18.12 4.04
CA ASN A 192 -0.19 -18.36 3.17
C ASN A 192 -1.43 -17.58 3.64
N GLU A 193 -1.67 -17.50 4.94
CA GLU A 193 -2.75 -16.67 5.51
C GLU A 193 -2.51 -15.20 5.18
N GLY A 194 -1.30 -14.69 5.41
CA GLY A 194 -0.94 -13.33 5.05
C GLY A 194 -1.12 -13.05 3.56
N LYS A 195 -0.75 -13.98 2.69
CA LYS A 195 -0.89 -13.84 1.24
C LYS A 195 -2.35 -13.78 0.80
N ALA A 196 -3.20 -14.62 1.39
CA ALA A 196 -4.64 -14.57 1.16
C ALA A 196 -5.26 -13.25 1.61
N ASP A 197 -4.90 -12.80 2.82
CA ASP A 197 -5.35 -11.52 3.36
C ASP A 197 -4.88 -10.34 2.49
N GLY A 198 -3.63 -10.33 2.06
CA GLY A 198 -3.08 -9.29 1.18
C GLY A 198 -3.83 -9.19 -0.15
N ARG A 199 -4.14 -10.34 -0.77
CA ARG A 199 -4.96 -10.39 -1.98
C ARG A 199 -6.39 -9.88 -1.72
N ALA A 200 -7.01 -10.31 -0.63
CA ALA A 200 -8.36 -9.90 -0.29
C ALA A 200 -8.47 -8.38 -0.05
N HIS A 201 -7.42 -7.79 0.52
CA HIS A 201 -7.36 -6.34 0.76
C HIS A 201 -7.27 -5.52 -0.53
N MET A 202 -6.68 -6.08 -1.59
CA MET A 202 -6.46 -5.36 -2.85
C MET A 202 -7.47 -5.70 -3.94
N ARG A 203 -8.15 -6.86 -3.86
CA ARG A 203 -9.12 -7.24 -4.88
C ARG A 203 -10.41 -6.46 -4.74
N SER A 204 -10.90 -5.87 -5.85
CA SER A 204 -12.30 -5.48 -5.99
C SER A 204 -13.16 -6.73 -5.90
N ARG A 205 -13.95 -6.90 -4.86
CA ARG A 205 -15.13 -7.74 -5.00
C ARG A 205 -16.06 -6.97 -5.90
N GLU A 206 -16.37 -7.53 -7.06
CA GLU A 206 -17.53 -7.11 -7.84
C GLU A 206 -18.73 -7.23 -6.92
N ILE A 207 -19.21 -6.10 -6.43
CA ILE A 207 -20.49 -6.05 -5.77
C ILE A 207 -21.48 -6.12 -6.91
N GLU A 208 -22.03 -7.30 -7.17
CA GLU A 208 -23.24 -7.44 -7.97
C GLU A 208 -24.31 -6.61 -7.27
N PHE A 209 -24.56 -5.44 -7.82
CA PHE A 209 -25.76 -4.68 -7.49
C PHE A 209 -26.93 -5.42 -8.14
N LYS A 210 -27.65 -6.22 -7.35
CA LYS A 210 -29.02 -6.60 -7.67
C LYS A 210 -29.95 -5.44 -7.42
#